data_ba5f903d41dd471a41942b4d2f3cc915
#
_entry.id   ba5f903d41dd471a41942b4d2f3cc915
#
_cell.length_a   1.000
_cell.length_b   1.000
_cell.length_c   1.000
_cell.angle_alpha   90.00
_cell.angle_beta   90.00
_cell.angle_gamma   90.00
#
_symmetry.space_group_name_H-M   'P 1'
#
loop_
_entity.id
_entity.type
_entity.pdbx_description
1 polymer ?
#
loop_
_entity_poly.entity_id
_entity_poly.type
_entity_poly.pdbx_seq_one_letter_code
_entity_poly.pdbx_strand_id
1 'polypeptide(L)'
;MNTDTINLLRECNAGIKMGEDAIKQLLPHARNEDLRHTLEVCKNTHASLGDETHALLLSYGSNAKDPHPIVSAMSNMKIYGSIMMRDNDKCIADLMTDGCNMGIKSLSKYLNKYKKADTKAKNIAKRLVASEEYLENKMRQYL
;
A
#
# COMPACT_ATOMS: atom_id res chain seq x y z
N MET A 1 12.01 17.13 16.74
CA MET A 1 11.38 16.36 15.65
C MET A 1 10.22 17.14 15.12
N ASN A 2 10.21 17.41 13.84
CA ASN A 2 9.13 18.22 13.28
C ASN A 2 7.86 17.36 13.03
N THR A 3 6.73 18.06 13.08
CA THR A 3 5.41 17.43 12.93
C THR A 3 5.22 16.78 11.55
N ASP A 4 5.83 17.36 10.51
CA ASP A 4 5.74 16.84 9.15
C ASP A 4 6.33 15.40 9.06
N THR A 5 7.45 15.15 9.72
CA THR A 5 8.08 13.82 9.75
C THR A 5 7.13 12.78 10.35
N ILE A 6 6.54 13.08 11.51
CA ILE A 6 5.61 12.18 12.19
C ILE A 6 4.37 11.95 11.33
N ASN A 7 3.81 13.01 10.78
CA ASN A 7 2.60 12.92 9.96
C ASN A 7 2.84 12.10 8.67
N LEU A 8 3.96 12.33 8.00
CA LEU A 8 4.30 11.58 6.79
C LEU A 8 4.47 10.09 7.11
N LEU A 9 5.19 9.76 8.18
CA LEU A 9 5.38 8.37 8.59
C LEU A 9 4.07 7.68 8.95
N ARG A 10 3.16 8.38 9.63
CA ARG A 10 1.85 7.84 9.97
C ARG A 10 1.02 7.54 8.73
N GLU A 11 1.03 8.44 7.75
CA GLU A 11 0.31 8.22 6.49
C GLU A 11 0.93 7.06 5.70
N CYS A 12 2.26 6.95 5.67
CA CYS A 12 2.95 5.80 5.07
C CYS A 12 2.53 4.50 5.75
N ASN A 13 2.53 4.47 7.09
CA ASN A 13 2.15 3.28 7.84
C ASN A 13 0.71 2.84 7.54
N ALA A 14 -0.21 3.79 7.49
CA ALA A 14 -1.61 3.51 7.15
C ALA A 14 -1.74 2.94 5.73
N GLY A 15 -1.06 3.55 4.76
CA GLY A 15 -1.05 3.09 3.37
C GLY A 15 -0.43 1.70 3.21
N ILE A 16 0.66 1.43 3.92
CA ILE A 16 1.31 0.12 3.93
C ILE A 16 0.36 -0.97 4.44
N LYS A 17 -0.32 -0.72 5.55
CA LYS A 17 -1.27 -1.68 6.12
C LYS A 17 -2.44 -1.95 5.18
N MET A 18 -2.98 -0.92 4.57
CA MET A 18 -4.06 -1.06 3.58
C MET A 18 -3.61 -1.91 2.38
N GLY A 19 -2.41 -1.65 1.87
CA GLY A 19 -1.84 -2.41 0.77
C GLY A 19 -1.60 -3.88 1.13
N GLU A 20 -1.01 -4.14 2.29
CA GLU A 20 -0.80 -5.51 2.78
C GLU A 20 -2.11 -6.27 2.91
N ASP A 21 -3.12 -5.66 3.51
CA ASP A 21 -4.42 -6.29 3.72
C ASP A 21 -5.10 -6.60 2.39
N ALA A 22 -5.05 -5.69 1.43
CA ALA A 22 -5.59 -5.91 0.10
C ALA A 22 -4.90 -7.09 -0.60
N ILE A 23 -3.57 -7.12 -0.57
CA ILE A 23 -2.81 -8.22 -1.18
C ILE A 23 -3.13 -9.55 -0.50
N LYS A 24 -3.16 -9.59 0.83
CA LYS A 24 -3.49 -10.81 1.58
C LYS A 24 -4.86 -11.36 1.22
N GLN A 25 -5.84 -10.49 0.99
CA GLN A 25 -7.19 -10.91 0.62
C GLN A 25 -7.27 -11.44 -0.81
N LEU A 26 -6.50 -10.86 -1.73
CA LEU A 26 -6.54 -11.24 -3.14
C LEU A 26 -5.65 -12.43 -3.47
N LEU A 27 -4.53 -12.58 -2.78
CA LEU A 27 -3.51 -13.59 -3.07
C LEU A 27 -4.05 -15.02 -3.17
N PRO A 28 -4.94 -15.50 -2.26
CA PRO A 28 -5.46 -16.86 -2.36
C PRO A 28 -6.29 -17.12 -3.62
N HIS A 29 -6.77 -16.07 -4.28
CA HIS A 29 -7.62 -16.15 -5.47
C HIS A 29 -6.83 -16.04 -6.77
N ALA A 30 -5.55 -15.73 -6.73
CA ALA A 30 -4.70 -15.65 -7.91
C ALA A 30 -4.46 -17.05 -8.48
N ARG A 31 -4.71 -17.22 -9.78
CA ARG A 31 -4.52 -18.50 -10.48
C ARG A 31 -3.18 -18.58 -11.18
N ASN A 32 -2.76 -17.49 -11.82
CA ASN A 32 -1.49 -17.42 -12.53
C ASN A 32 -0.34 -17.37 -11.52
N GLU A 33 0.67 -18.21 -11.69
CA GLU A 33 1.80 -18.29 -10.77
C GLU A 33 2.65 -17.04 -10.75
N ASP A 34 2.85 -16.39 -11.90
CA ASP A 34 3.63 -15.14 -11.98
C ASP A 34 2.91 -14.01 -11.26
N LEU A 35 1.59 -13.93 -11.41
CA LEU A 35 0.76 -12.98 -10.68
C LEU A 35 0.87 -13.21 -9.17
N ARG A 36 0.75 -14.46 -8.76
CA ARG A 36 0.87 -14.83 -7.33
C ARG A 36 2.23 -14.44 -6.78
N HIS A 37 3.30 -14.76 -7.52
CA HIS A 37 4.65 -14.41 -7.12
C HIS A 37 4.84 -12.89 -6.99
N THR A 38 4.34 -12.13 -7.96
CA THR A 38 4.40 -10.66 -7.93
C THR A 38 3.69 -10.11 -6.68
N LEU A 39 2.51 -10.64 -6.37
CA LEU A 39 1.75 -10.22 -5.19
C LEU A 39 2.51 -10.56 -3.89
N GLU A 40 3.13 -11.73 -3.81
CA GLU A 40 3.93 -12.12 -2.64
C GLU A 40 5.15 -11.22 -2.45
N VAL A 41 5.86 -10.90 -3.53
CA VAL A 41 7.00 -9.97 -3.48
C VAL A 41 6.55 -8.61 -2.97
N CYS A 42 5.45 -8.09 -3.48
CA CYS A 42 4.92 -6.80 -3.05
C CYS A 42 4.43 -6.82 -1.60
N LYS A 43 3.80 -7.92 -1.18
CA LYS A 43 3.40 -8.11 0.22
C LYS A 43 4.61 -8.04 1.15
N ASN A 44 5.69 -8.74 0.80
CA ASN A 44 6.91 -8.75 1.60
C ASN A 44 7.59 -7.38 1.62
N THR A 45 7.58 -6.66 0.51
CA THR A 45 8.11 -5.29 0.44
C THR A 45 7.31 -4.36 1.35
N HIS A 46 5.99 -4.46 1.34
CA HIS A 46 5.13 -3.68 2.23
C HIS A 46 5.41 -4.01 3.69
N ALA A 47 5.54 -5.30 4.04
CA ALA A 47 5.84 -5.72 5.41
C ALA A 47 7.18 -5.14 5.89
N SER A 48 8.20 -5.19 5.05
CA SER A 48 9.53 -4.64 5.37
C SER A 48 9.48 -3.12 5.56
N LEU A 49 8.80 -2.40 4.67
CA LEU A 49 8.61 -0.96 4.80
C LEU A 49 7.79 -0.61 6.05
N GLY A 50 6.81 -1.44 6.38
CA GLY A 50 6.00 -1.29 7.58
C GLY A 50 6.83 -1.40 8.85
N ASP A 51 7.71 -2.39 8.92
CA ASP A 51 8.61 -2.58 10.06
C ASP A 51 9.55 -1.39 10.23
N GLU A 52 10.12 -0.92 9.13
CA GLU A 52 11.02 0.24 9.12
C GLU A 52 10.29 1.51 9.56
N THR A 53 9.08 1.72 9.05
CA THR A 53 8.24 2.87 9.40
C THR A 53 7.87 2.85 10.88
N HIS A 54 7.46 1.69 11.38
CA HIS A 54 7.09 1.50 12.78
C HIS A 54 8.28 1.77 13.70
N ALA A 55 9.46 1.25 13.37
CA ALA A 55 10.67 1.48 14.13
C ALA A 55 11.03 2.97 14.21
N LEU A 56 10.89 3.69 13.10
CA LEU A 56 11.14 5.14 13.09
C LEU A 56 10.14 5.89 13.95
N LEU A 57 8.85 5.55 13.85
CA LEU A 57 7.82 6.18 14.68
C LEU A 57 8.08 5.95 16.17
N LEU A 58 8.45 4.74 16.55
CA LEU A 58 8.78 4.44 17.93
C LEU A 58 10.04 5.21 18.40
N SER A 59 11.06 5.34 17.55
CA SER A 59 12.26 6.10 17.88
C SER A 59 11.97 7.57 18.10
N TYR A 60 10.90 8.09 17.50
CA TYR A 60 10.44 9.46 17.67
C TYR A 60 9.39 9.62 18.78
N GLY A 61 9.15 8.54 19.56
CA GLY A 61 8.19 8.57 20.65
C GLY A 61 6.73 8.65 20.20
N SER A 62 6.43 8.19 18.98
CA SER A 62 5.08 8.27 18.42
C SER A 62 4.51 6.88 18.14
N ASN A 63 3.19 6.79 18.16
CA ASN A 63 2.48 5.57 17.82
C ASN A 63 2.10 5.58 16.33
N ALA A 64 1.99 4.38 15.75
CA ALA A 64 1.52 4.21 14.40
C ALA A 64 0.05 4.63 14.26
N LYS A 65 -0.29 5.25 13.12
CA LYS A 65 -1.66 5.58 12.77
C LYS A 65 -2.30 4.37 12.07
N ASP A 66 -3.43 3.93 12.59
CA ASP A 66 -4.18 2.86 11.94
C ASP A 66 -5.06 3.42 10.81
N PRO A 67 -5.33 2.59 9.75
CA PRO A 67 -6.29 2.98 8.72
C PRO A 67 -7.66 3.24 9.31
N HIS A 68 -8.41 4.17 8.71
CA HIS A 68 -9.79 4.42 9.13
C HIS A 68 -10.64 3.16 8.89
N PRO A 69 -11.40 2.70 9.90
CA PRO A 69 -12.22 1.50 9.76
C PRO A 69 -13.19 1.54 8.59
N ILE A 70 -13.78 2.70 8.30
CA ILE A 70 -14.71 2.89 7.18
C ILE A 70 -14.04 2.59 5.85
N VAL A 71 -12.83 3.10 5.63
CA VAL A 71 -12.07 2.88 4.39
C VAL A 71 -11.72 1.41 4.21
N SER A 72 -11.23 0.77 5.28
CA SER A 72 -10.91 -0.67 5.26
C SER A 72 -12.15 -1.51 4.95
N ALA A 73 -13.29 -1.23 5.59
CA ALA A 73 -14.52 -1.96 5.37
C ALA A 73 -15.01 -1.83 3.94
N MET A 74 -14.98 -0.63 3.36
CA MET A 74 -15.37 -0.39 1.97
C MET A 74 -14.46 -1.13 0.99
N SER A 75 -13.15 -1.11 1.23
CA SER A 75 -12.17 -1.84 0.41
C SER A 75 -12.45 -3.34 0.44
N ASN A 76 -12.72 -3.90 1.61
CA ASN A 76 -13.03 -5.32 1.78
C ASN A 76 -14.31 -5.72 1.03
N MET A 77 -15.35 -4.92 1.13
CA MET A 77 -16.62 -5.16 0.43
C MET A 77 -16.44 -5.12 -1.09
N LYS A 78 -15.69 -4.15 -1.60
CA LYS A 78 -15.42 -4.01 -3.03
C LYS A 78 -14.65 -5.23 -3.56
N ILE A 79 -13.60 -5.65 -2.86
CA ILE A 79 -12.78 -6.81 -3.22
C ILE A 79 -13.65 -8.07 -3.26
N TYR A 80 -14.43 -8.30 -2.23
CA TYR A 80 -15.27 -9.49 -2.11
C TYR A 80 -16.29 -9.59 -3.24
N GLY A 81 -17.02 -8.50 -3.48
CA GLY A 81 -18.04 -8.46 -4.54
C GLY A 81 -17.46 -8.68 -5.92
N SER A 82 -16.30 -8.08 -6.20
CA SER A 82 -15.64 -8.20 -7.50
C SER A 82 -15.14 -9.63 -7.78
N ILE A 83 -14.53 -10.29 -6.81
CA ILE A 83 -14.01 -11.65 -6.95
C ILE A 83 -15.14 -12.63 -7.25
N MET A 84 -16.30 -12.45 -6.64
CA MET A 84 -17.44 -13.34 -6.83
C MET A 84 -18.07 -13.25 -8.23
N MET A 85 -17.84 -12.17 -8.97
CA MET A 85 -18.54 -11.89 -10.22
C MET A 85 -17.69 -12.00 -11.49
N ARG A 86 -16.36 -12.19 -11.39
CA ARG A 86 -15.43 -12.06 -12.52
C ARG A 86 -14.35 -13.14 -12.53
N ASP A 87 -13.60 -13.16 -13.64
CA ASP A 87 -12.32 -13.90 -13.69
C ASP A 87 -11.40 -13.38 -12.61
N ASN A 88 -10.82 -14.29 -11.81
CA ASN A 88 -10.07 -13.92 -10.64
C ASN A 88 -8.81 -13.10 -10.95
N ASP A 89 -8.01 -13.52 -11.94
CA ASP A 89 -6.76 -12.82 -12.25
C ASP A 89 -7.03 -11.44 -12.83
N LYS A 90 -7.99 -11.32 -13.73
CA LYS A 90 -8.40 -10.05 -14.31
C LYS A 90 -8.97 -9.12 -13.24
N CYS A 91 -9.81 -9.64 -12.36
CA CYS A 91 -10.38 -8.88 -11.26
C CYS A 91 -9.30 -8.38 -10.30
N ILE A 92 -8.34 -9.25 -9.97
CA ILE A 92 -7.20 -8.88 -9.10
C ILE A 92 -6.39 -7.76 -9.74
N ALA A 93 -6.08 -7.88 -11.05
CA ALA A 93 -5.33 -6.86 -11.76
C ALA A 93 -6.06 -5.52 -11.77
N ASP A 94 -7.36 -5.54 -12.00
CA ASP A 94 -8.20 -4.35 -12.00
C ASP A 94 -8.20 -3.65 -10.64
N LEU A 95 -8.45 -4.41 -9.58
CA LEU A 95 -8.46 -3.88 -8.22
C LEU A 95 -7.09 -3.38 -7.77
N MET A 96 -6.03 -4.11 -8.09
CA MET A 96 -4.67 -3.70 -7.73
C MET A 96 -4.24 -2.44 -8.49
N THR A 97 -4.61 -2.31 -9.76
CA THR A 97 -4.33 -1.11 -10.55
C THR A 97 -5.00 0.11 -9.92
N ASP A 98 -6.28 0.00 -9.56
CA ASP A 98 -7.00 1.08 -8.88
C ASP A 98 -6.33 1.44 -7.54
N GLY A 99 -5.99 0.44 -6.76
CA GLY A 99 -5.35 0.63 -5.46
C GLY A 99 -3.98 1.29 -5.58
N CYS A 100 -3.17 0.87 -6.54
CA CYS A 100 -1.85 1.45 -6.78
C CYS A 100 -1.96 2.92 -7.22
N ASN A 101 -2.88 3.22 -8.13
CA ASN A 101 -3.11 4.61 -8.56
C ASN A 101 -3.52 5.49 -7.40
N MET A 102 -4.40 5.00 -6.54
CA MET A 102 -4.83 5.73 -5.34
C MET A 102 -3.67 5.94 -4.37
N GLY A 103 -2.87 4.91 -4.16
CA GLY A 103 -1.70 4.97 -3.28
C GLY A 103 -0.65 5.97 -3.77
N ILE A 104 -0.30 5.91 -5.05
CA ILE A 104 0.67 6.84 -5.68
C ILE A 104 0.17 8.29 -5.54
N LYS A 105 -1.09 8.51 -5.85
CA LYS A 105 -1.70 9.85 -5.75
C LYS A 105 -1.67 10.37 -4.31
N SER A 106 -2.07 9.55 -3.35
CA SER A 106 -2.11 9.93 -1.93
C SER A 106 -0.72 10.24 -1.39
N LEU A 107 0.26 9.37 -1.67
CA LEU A 107 1.64 9.55 -1.21
C LEU A 107 2.27 10.79 -1.84
N SER A 108 1.99 11.06 -3.11
CA SER A 108 2.47 12.25 -3.79
C SER A 108 1.92 13.52 -3.13
N LYS A 109 0.63 13.50 -2.78
CA LYS A 109 0.01 14.61 -2.04
C LYS A 109 0.66 14.80 -0.67
N TYR A 110 0.92 13.72 0.07
CA TYR A 110 1.55 13.82 1.39
C TYR A 110 2.98 14.31 1.32
N LEU A 111 3.75 13.88 0.32
CA LEU A 111 5.10 14.39 0.09
C LEU A 111 5.08 15.91 -0.18
N ASN A 112 4.08 16.37 -0.90
CA ASN A 112 3.90 17.81 -1.17
C ASN A 112 3.40 18.57 0.06
N LYS A 113 2.56 17.94 0.88
CA LYS A 113 2.00 18.55 2.08
C LYS A 113 3.04 18.65 3.20
N TYR A 114 3.79 17.59 3.42
CA TYR A 114 4.74 17.48 4.53
C TYR A 114 6.17 17.72 4.05
N LYS A 115 6.39 18.88 3.46
CA LYS A 115 7.67 19.25 2.83
C LYS A 115 8.85 19.30 3.81
N LYS A 116 8.57 19.56 5.07
CA LYS A 116 9.60 19.67 6.12
C LYS A 116 9.94 18.32 6.76
N ALA A 117 9.32 17.23 6.32
CA ALA A 117 9.65 15.90 6.79
C ALA A 117 11.14 15.61 6.51
N ASP A 118 11.76 14.83 7.39
CA ASP A 118 13.17 14.49 7.24
C ASP A 118 13.41 13.53 6.07
N THR A 119 14.67 13.35 5.73
CA THR A 119 15.09 12.52 4.60
C THR A 119 14.67 11.06 4.77
N LYS A 120 14.73 10.52 5.98
CA LYS A 120 14.35 9.13 6.25
C LYS A 120 12.86 8.89 5.98
N ALA A 121 12.00 9.79 6.44
CA ALA A 121 10.56 9.71 6.21
C ALA A 121 10.23 9.85 4.72
N LYS A 122 10.83 10.82 4.05
CA LYS A 122 10.64 11.00 2.59
C LYS A 122 11.13 9.79 1.80
N ASN A 123 12.22 9.17 2.22
CA ASN A 123 12.76 7.98 1.57
C ASN A 123 11.77 6.82 1.64
N ILE A 124 11.16 6.58 2.79
CA ILE A 124 10.13 5.54 2.96
C ILE A 124 8.97 5.81 2.01
N ALA A 125 8.46 7.03 1.97
CA ALA A 125 7.33 7.40 1.09
C ALA A 125 7.68 7.17 -0.38
N LYS A 126 8.87 7.56 -0.81
CA LYS A 126 9.33 7.37 -2.20
C LYS A 126 9.51 5.90 -2.56
N ARG A 127 10.02 5.10 -1.65
CA ARG A 127 10.18 3.65 -1.85
C ARG A 127 8.82 2.96 -1.94
N LEU A 128 7.86 3.42 -1.15
CA LEU A 128 6.49 2.91 -1.22
C LEU A 128 5.85 3.27 -2.57
N VAL A 129 6.02 4.50 -3.04
CA VAL A 129 5.57 4.91 -4.39
C VAL A 129 6.19 4.00 -5.45
N ALA A 130 7.49 3.75 -5.38
CA ALA A 130 8.18 2.89 -6.34
C ALA A 130 7.62 1.47 -6.33
N SER A 131 7.29 0.93 -5.16
CA SER A 131 6.65 -0.38 -5.03
C SER A 131 5.26 -0.41 -5.67
N GLU A 132 4.47 0.63 -5.47
CA GLU A 132 3.15 0.76 -6.09
C GLU A 132 3.24 0.86 -7.61
N GLU A 133 4.20 1.62 -8.13
CA GLU A 133 4.43 1.73 -9.58
C GLU A 133 4.86 0.40 -10.19
N TYR A 134 5.74 -0.33 -9.51
CA TYR A 134 6.17 -1.66 -9.92
C TYR A 134 4.98 -2.61 -10.03
N LEU A 135 4.14 -2.66 -9.00
CA LEU A 135 2.97 -3.52 -8.97
C LEU A 135 1.99 -3.15 -10.09
N GLU A 136 1.72 -1.86 -10.27
CA GLU A 136 0.83 -1.38 -11.32
C GLU A 136 1.33 -1.80 -12.71
N ASN A 137 2.62 -1.66 -12.96
CA ASN A 137 3.20 -2.06 -14.25
C ASN A 137 3.04 -3.56 -14.49
N LYS A 138 3.22 -4.38 -13.46
CA LYS A 138 3.07 -5.83 -13.56
C LYS A 138 1.63 -6.26 -13.79
N MET A 139 0.66 -5.49 -13.27
CA MET A 139 -0.76 -5.82 -13.43
C MET A 139 -1.27 -5.65 -14.85
N ARG A 140 -0.64 -4.80 -15.65
CA ARG A 140 -1.12 -4.47 -17.00
C ARG A 140 -1.34 -5.70 -17.89
N GLN A 141 -0.49 -6.70 -17.81
CA GLN A 141 -0.61 -7.90 -18.63
C GLN A 141 -1.83 -8.77 -18.29
N TYR A 142 -2.45 -8.55 -17.14
CA TYR A 142 -3.62 -9.33 -16.68
C TYR A 142 -4.94 -8.56 -16.83
N LEU A 143 -4.89 -7.30 -17.23
CA LEU A 143 -6.09 -6.47 -17.41
C LEU A 143 -6.96 -6.91 -18.60
#